data_9b5bd23188944d9c6429b2be5ee28fa7
#
_entry.id   9b5bd23188944d9c6429b2be5ee28fa7
#
_cell.length_a   1.000
_cell.length_b   1.000
_cell.length_c   1.000
_cell.angle_alpha   90.00
_cell.angle_beta   90.00
_cell.angle_gamma   90.00
#
_symmetry.space_group_name_H-M   'P 1'
#
loop_
_entity.id
_entity.type
_entity.pdbx_description
1 polymer ?
#
loop_
_entity_poly.entity_id
_entity_poly.type
_entity_poly.pdbx_seq_one_letter_code
_entity_poly.pdbx_strand_id
1 'polypeptide(L)'
;MFKYVVGNILDTECKYILNPVNCVGTMGKGLALQIAKAYPESVDSYKKDCKKDLLNIGQLTSFKAKNGKTIIHFPTKYHWKNPSKYSYIEAGLENLAYHIKHSGNETSYLSFAIPPLGCGLGGLKYDFVHELIQQYLSEFKNITIELYVTQEWYNKHVQR
;
A
#
# COMPACT_ATOMS: atom_id res chain seq x y z
N MET A 1 -6.42 -14.15 -3.40
CA MET A 1 -6.34 -14.19 -4.88
C MET A 1 -6.02 -12.82 -5.42
N PHE A 2 -5.10 -12.74 -6.37
CA PHE A 2 -4.71 -11.47 -6.99
C PHE A 2 -5.62 -11.13 -8.16
N LYS A 3 -6.10 -9.90 -8.18
CA LYS A 3 -6.81 -9.30 -9.32
C LYS A 3 -6.02 -8.10 -9.80
N TYR A 4 -5.79 -8.00 -11.10
CA TYR A 4 -5.04 -6.87 -11.67
C TYR A 4 -6.03 -5.83 -12.18
N VAL A 5 -5.87 -4.59 -11.72
CA VAL A 5 -6.79 -3.49 -12.03
C VAL A 5 -6.03 -2.31 -12.65
N VAL A 6 -6.57 -1.79 -13.74
CA VAL A 6 -6.13 -0.53 -14.34
C VAL A 6 -7.21 0.50 -14.04
N GLY A 7 -6.87 1.53 -13.26
CA GLY A 7 -7.85 2.53 -12.86
C GLY A 7 -7.40 3.33 -11.64
N ASN A 8 -8.34 4.05 -11.08
CA ASN A 8 -8.10 4.86 -9.88
C ASN A 8 -8.34 4.02 -8.63
N ILE A 9 -7.29 3.85 -7.82
CA ILE A 9 -7.36 3.06 -6.59
C ILE A 9 -8.39 3.64 -5.59
N LEU A 10 -8.68 4.95 -5.68
CA LEU A 10 -9.68 5.58 -4.82
C LEU A 10 -11.11 5.07 -5.10
N ASP A 11 -11.33 4.45 -6.26
CA ASP A 11 -12.62 3.87 -6.63
C ASP A 11 -12.77 2.40 -6.19
N THR A 12 -11.77 1.85 -5.52
CA THR A 12 -11.82 0.44 -5.09
C THR A 12 -12.96 0.16 -4.12
N GLU A 13 -13.51 -1.04 -4.21
CA GLU A 13 -14.44 -1.56 -3.21
C GLU A 13 -13.75 -2.29 -2.06
N CYS A 14 -12.42 -2.47 -2.14
CA CYS A 14 -11.65 -3.08 -1.07
C CYS A 14 -11.75 -2.28 0.22
N LYS A 15 -11.74 -2.99 1.34
CA LYS A 15 -11.80 -2.37 2.67
C LYS A 15 -10.54 -1.60 3.01
N TYR A 16 -9.38 -2.11 2.60
CA TYR A 16 -8.08 -1.54 2.92
C TYR A 16 -7.41 -0.98 1.68
N ILE A 17 -6.92 0.25 1.77
CA ILE A 17 -6.15 0.90 0.71
C ILE A 17 -4.75 1.16 1.25
N LEU A 18 -3.72 0.62 0.59
CA LEU A 18 -2.33 0.90 0.96
C LEU A 18 -1.91 2.27 0.41
N ASN A 19 -1.44 3.11 1.30
CA ASN A 19 -0.99 4.47 1.01
C ASN A 19 0.54 4.53 1.07
N PRO A 20 1.23 4.67 -0.08
CA PRO A 20 2.70 4.76 -0.07
C PRO A 20 3.12 6.13 0.49
N VAL A 21 3.81 6.10 1.62
CA VAL A 21 4.20 7.32 2.35
C VAL A 21 5.70 7.32 2.64
N ASN A 22 6.20 8.48 3.08
CA ASN A 22 7.52 8.61 3.71
C ASN A 22 7.38 8.59 5.23
N CYS A 23 8.51 8.66 5.93
CA CYS A 23 8.53 8.61 7.40
C CYS A 23 8.59 10.00 8.06
N VAL A 24 8.56 11.07 7.28
CA VAL A 24 8.73 12.45 7.80
C VAL A 24 7.44 13.27 7.82
N GLY A 25 6.32 12.67 7.43
CA GLY A 25 5.01 13.32 7.57
C GLY A 25 4.62 14.23 6.42
N THR A 26 5.15 14.05 5.22
CA THR A 26 4.84 14.87 4.05
C THR A 26 4.06 14.09 3.00
N MET A 27 2.83 14.53 2.69
CA MET A 27 1.97 13.95 1.65
C MET A 27 1.80 14.94 0.49
N GLY A 28 2.91 15.42 -0.05
CA GLY A 28 2.90 16.54 -1.00
C GLY A 28 2.82 16.17 -2.47
N LYS A 29 2.96 14.90 -2.85
CA LYS A 29 3.01 14.46 -4.25
C LYS A 29 2.41 13.07 -4.44
N GLY A 30 2.14 12.74 -5.70
CA GLY A 30 1.74 11.41 -6.13
C GLY A 30 0.44 10.92 -5.50
N LEU A 31 0.34 9.62 -5.32
CA LEU A 31 -0.85 8.98 -4.77
C LEU A 31 -1.14 9.43 -3.33
N ALA A 32 -0.09 9.64 -2.53
CA ALA A 32 -0.28 10.11 -1.15
C ALA A 32 -1.03 11.44 -1.12
N LEU A 33 -0.73 12.36 -2.04
CA LEU A 33 -1.47 13.61 -2.15
C LEU A 33 -2.93 13.39 -2.55
N GLN A 34 -3.19 12.48 -3.47
CA GLN A 34 -4.57 12.15 -3.89
C GLN A 34 -5.36 11.55 -2.72
N ILE A 35 -4.74 10.68 -1.94
CA ILE A 35 -5.36 10.10 -0.74
C ILE A 35 -5.60 11.19 0.31
N ALA A 36 -4.66 12.11 0.48
CA ALA A 36 -4.83 13.25 1.39
C ALA A 36 -6.03 14.12 1.02
N LYS A 37 -6.27 14.33 -0.27
CA LYS A 37 -7.43 15.09 -0.75
C LYS A 37 -8.75 14.35 -0.55
N ALA A 38 -8.75 13.04 -0.78
CA ALA A 38 -9.95 12.20 -0.63
C ALA A 38 -10.25 11.89 0.84
N TYR A 39 -9.21 11.79 1.68
CA TYR A 39 -9.30 11.46 3.11
C TYR A 39 -8.50 12.47 3.93
N PRO A 40 -8.96 13.73 4.03
CA PRO A 40 -8.18 14.78 4.70
C PRO A 40 -7.83 14.45 6.16
N GLU A 41 -8.71 13.76 6.87
CA GLU A 41 -8.48 13.39 8.27
C GLU A 41 -7.34 12.37 8.41
N SER A 42 -7.02 11.61 7.36
CA SER A 42 -5.90 10.66 7.39
C SER A 42 -4.54 11.36 7.47
N VAL A 43 -4.46 12.62 7.04
CA VAL A 43 -3.22 13.41 7.06
C VAL A 43 -2.78 13.66 8.50
N ASP A 44 -3.71 14.08 9.36
CA ASP A 44 -3.40 14.35 10.77
C ASP A 44 -2.97 13.06 11.49
N SER A 45 -3.67 11.97 11.23
CA SER A 45 -3.31 10.64 11.75
C SER A 45 -1.89 10.26 11.34
N TYR A 46 -1.58 10.38 10.05
CA TYR A 46 -0.26 10.08 9.50
C TYR A 46 0.85 10.94 10.14
N LYS A 47 0.63 12.26 10.20
CA LYS A 47 1.60 13.17 10.81
C LYS A 47 1.85 12.88 12.28
N LYS A 48 0.80 12.54 13.02
CA LYS A 48 0.92 12.12 14.43
C LYS A 48 1.75 10.88 14.57
N ASP A 49 1.51 9.87 13.72
CA ASP A 49 2.23 8.61 13.77
C ASP A 49 3.72 8.82 13.49
N CYS A 50 4.06 9.70 12.54
CA CYS A 50 5.45 10.07 12.27
C CYS A 50 6.10 10.76 13.47
N LYS A 51 5.41 11.71 14.10
CA LYS A 51 5.91 12.42 15.28
C LYS A 51 6.15 11.51 16.47
N LYS A 52 5.31 10.49 16.63
CA LYS A 52 5.43 9.51 17.72
C LYS A 52 6.42 8.38 17.40
N ASP A 53 7.12 8.46 16.27
CA ASP A 53 8.06 7.43 15.82
C ASP A 53 7.41 6.05 15.64
N LEU A 54 6.15 6.03 15.22
CA LEU A 54 5.39 4.81 15.00
C LEU A 54 5.40 4.35 13.54
N LEU A 55 5.92 5.15 12.63
CA LEU A 55 5.83 4.91 11.20
C LEU A 55 7.21 5.01 10.55
N ASN A 56 8.03 3.99 10.79
CA ASN A 56 9.33 3.80 10.15
C ASN A 56 9.24 2.73 9.07
N ILE A 57 10.31 2.52 8.33
CA ILE A 57 10.36 1.46 7.32
C ILE A 57 10.02 0.11 7.98
N GLY A 58 9.10 -0.62 7.38
CA GLY A 58 8.63 -1.90 7.92
C GLY A 58 7.53 -1.81 8.96
N GLN A 59 7.18 -0.61 9.40
CA GLN A 59 6.07 -0.37 10.33
C GLN A 59 4.87 0.15 9.57
N LEU A 60 3.68 -0.32 9.91
CA LEU A 60 2.43 0.10 9.29
C LEU A 60 1.53 0.70 10.35
N THR A 61 0.87 1.81 10.01
CA THR A 61 -0.20 2.36 10.82
C THR A 61 -1.45 2.50 9.95
N SER A 62 -2.60 2.69 10.57
CA SER A 62 -3.84 2.75 9.82
C SER A 62 -4.75 3.86 10.30
N PHE A 63 -5.61 4.32 9.39
CA PHE A 63 -6.64 5.30 9.65
C PHE A 63 -7.99 4.75 9.15
N LYS A 64 -8.96 4.63 10.04
CA LYS A 64 -10.30 4.16 9.71
C LYS A 64 -11.18 5.35 9.30
N ALA A 65 -11.59 5.39 8.04
CA ALA A 65 -12.42 6.46 7.50
C ALA A 65 -13.89 6.24 7.82
N LYS A 66 -14.68 7.32 7.75
CA LYS A 66 -16.12 7.30 8.02
C LYS A 66 -16.91 6.43 7.03
N ASN A 67 -16.39 6.28 5.79
CA ASN A 67 -17.05 5.47 4.76
C ASN A 67 -16.79 3.95 4.94
N GLY A 68 -16.14 3.55 6.02
CA GLY A 68 -15.86 2.15 6.30
C GLY A 68 -14.54 1.64 5.75
N LYS A 69 -13.86 2.41 4.90
CA LYS A 69 -12.53 2.05 4.38
C LYS A 69 -11.45 2.37 5.39
N THR A 70 -10.36 1.62 5.34
CA THR A 70 -9.18 1.86 6.18
C THR A 70 -7.99 2.16 5.28
N ILE A 71 -7.31 3.27 5.55
CA ILE A 71 -6.07 3.63 4.88
C ILE A 71 -4.91 3.06 5.68
N ILE A 72 -4.08 2.25 5.04
CA ILE A 72 -2.88 1.71 5.65
C ILE A 72 -1.69 2.53 5.17
N HIS A 73 -1.03 3.24 6.08
CA HIS A 73 0.19 3.98 5.77
C HIS A 73 1.34 3.00 5.64
N PHE A 74 1.89 2.92 4.44
CA PHE A 74 2.95 1.98 4.07
C PHE A 74 4.20 2.76 3.68
N PRO A 75 5.21 2.85 4.55
CA PRO A 75 6.43 3.59 4.22
C PRO A 75 7.21 2.95 3.09
N THR A 76 7.41 3.72 2.02
CA THR A 76 8.19 3.29 0.86
C THR A 76 9.54 3.99 0.77
N LYS A 77 9.76 5.01 1.59
CA LYS A 77 11.02 5.75 1.71
C LYS A 77 11.07 6.49 3.05
N TYR A 78 12.28 6.80 3.50
CA TYR A 78 12.44 7.58 4.75
C TYR A 78 12.04 9.04 4.56
N HIS A 79 12.65 9.70 3.59
CA HIS A 79 12.44 11.12 3.30
C HIS A 79 11.91 11.25 1.88
N TRP A 80 11.05 12.26 1.63
CA TRP A 80 10.45 12.46 0.32
C TRP A 80 11.46 12.74 -0.80
N LYS A 81 12.65 13.24 -0.47
CA LYS A 81 13.73 13.49 -1.44
C LYS A 81 14.49 12.22 -1.86
N ASN A 82 14.44 11.18 -1.04
CA ASN A 82 15.25 9.99 -1.26
C ASN A 82 14.49 8.97 -2.11
N PRO A 83 15.21 8.11 -2.85
CA PRO A 83 14.55 7.02 -3.58
C PRO A 83 14.04 5.93 -2.64
N SER A 84 13.11 5.13 -3.13
CA SER A 84 12.69 3.91 -2.46
C SER A 84 13.73 2.80 -2.69
N LYS A 85 13.67 1.77 -1.87
CA LYS A 85 14.49 0.55 -2.02
C LYS A 85 13.58 -0.67 -1.95
N TYR A 86 13.94 -1.74 -2.65
CA TYR A 86 13.17 -2.98 -2.59
C TYR A 86 13.11 -3.55 -1.18
N SER A 87 14.17 -3.39 -0.38
CA SER A 87 14.20 -3.81 1.02
C SER A 87 13.16 -3.10 1.87
N TYR A 88 12.80 -1.86 1.52
CA TYR A 88 11.76 -1.11 2.25
C TYR A 88 10.37 -1.71 1.96
N ILE A 89 10.12 -2.05 0.70
CA ILE A 89 8.87 -2.69 0.29
C ILE A 89 8.75 -4.07 0.94
N GLU A 90 9.83 -4.84 0.91
CA GLU A 90 9.86 -6.16 1.53
C GLU A 90 9.56 -6.10 3.03
N ALA A 91 10.19 -5.17 3.75
CA ALA A 91 9.95 -5.00 5.19
C ALA A 91 8.48 -4.68 5.50
N GLY A 92 7.86 -3.81 4.71
CA GLY A 92 6.44 -3.48 4.87
C GLY A 92 5.52 -4.65 4.55
N LEU A 93 5.80 -5.39 3.48
CA LEU A 93 5.02 -6.57 3.10
C LEU A 93 5.14 -7.70 4.13
N GLU A 94 6.31 -7.88 4.70
CA GLU A 94 6.51 -8.86 5.78
C GLU A 94 5.62 -8.54 6.98
N ASN A 95 5.56 -7.26 7.37
CA ASN A 95 4.69 -6.82 8.47
C ASN A 95 3.21 -6.96 8.10
N LEU A 96 2.83 -6.62 6.87
CA LEU A 96 1.45 -6.81 6.41
C LEU A 96 1.05 -8.29 6.46
N ALA A 97 1.90 -9.16 5.96
CA ALA A 97 1.67 -10.61 5.99
C ALA A 97 1.52 -11.12 7.42
N TYR A 98 2.35 -10.63 8.34
CA TYR A 98 2.25 -10.97 9.76
C TYR A 98 0.87 -10.60 10.32
N HIS A 99 0.39 -9.39 10.05
CA HIS A 99 -0.91 -8.93 10.54
C HIS A 99 -2.07 -9.72 9.91
N ILE A 100 -2.01 -10.02 8.63
CA ILE A 100 -3.04 -10.86 7.98
C ILE A 100 -3.07 -12.25 8.62
N LYS A 101 -1.92 -12.86 8.83
CA LYS A 101 -1.81 -14.21 9.41
C LYS A 101 -2.37 -14.27 10.83
N HIS A 102 -2.24 -13.20 11.61
CA HIS A 102 -2.68 -13.13 13.00
C HIS A 102 -4.03 -12.43 13.18
N SER A 103 -4.79 -12.18 12.10
CA SER A 103 -6.10 -11.53 12.17
C SER A 103 -7.24 -12.48 12.60
N GLY A 104 -6.94 -13.74 12.86
CA GLY A 104 -7.91 -14.73 13.31
C GLY A 104 -8.74 -15.35 12.19
N ASN A 105 -9.95 -15.82 12.52
CA ASN A 105 -10.83 -16.55 11.59
C ASN A 105 -11.59 -15.63 10.60
N GLU A 106 -11.31 -14.34 10.62
CA GLU A 106 -12.03 -13.36 9.80
C GLU A 106 -11.32 -13.00 8.49
N THR A 107 -10.33 -13.80 8.09
CA THR A 107 -9.53 -13.52 6.89
C THR A 107 -10.35 -13.46 5.60
N SER A 108 -11.47 -14.19 5.52
CA SER A 108 -12.34 -14.21 4.35
C SER A 108 -12.97 -12.86 4.01
N TYR A 109 -13.00 -11.92 4.97
CA TYR A 109 -13.56 -10.58 4.78
C TYR A 109 -12.49 -9.52 4.47
N LEU A 110 -11.22 -9.91 4.45
CA LEU A 110 -10.14 -8.98 4.17
C LEU A 110 -10.02 -8.74 2.66
N SER A 111 -9.91 -7.47 2.29
CA SER A 111 -9.67 -7.06 0.91
C SER A 111 -8.73 -5.87 0.89
N PHE A 112 -7.69 -5.94 0.05
CA PHE A 112 -6.63 -4.94 -0.01
C PHE A 112 -6.48 -4.43 -1.43
N ALA A 113 -6.44 -3.10 -1.57
CA ALA A 113 -6.08 -2.43 -2.81
C ALA A 113 -4.63 -1.94 -2.67
N ILE A 114 -3.74 -2.46 -3.51
CA ILE A 114 -2.31 -2.22 -3.44
C ILE A 114 -1.84 -1.48 -4.69
N PRO A 115 -1.32 -0.25 -4.54
CA PRO A 115 -0.75 0.50 -5.67
C PRO A 115 0.65 -0.01 -6.00
N PRO A 116 1.28 0.50 -7.09
CA PRO A 116 2.67 0.15 -7.39
C PRO A 116 3.63 0.78 -6.37
N LEU A 117 3.81 0.10 -5.24
CA LEU A 117 4.59 0.59 -4.10
C LEU A 117 6.03 0.94 -4.49
N GLY A 118 6.42 2.19 -4.27
CA GLY A 118 7.76 2.68 -4.54
C GLY A 118 8.12 2.87 -6.01
N CYS A 119 7.16 2.70 -6.93
CA CYS A 119 7.45 2.68 -8.37
C CYS A 119 7.31 4.02 -9.09
N GLY A 120 6.56 4.97 -8.53
CA GLY A 120 6.45 6.30 -9.11
C GLY A 120 7.68 7.14 -8.80
N LEU A 121 7.53 8.10 -7.89
CA LEU A 121 8.61 8.96 -7.44
C LEU A 121 9.73 8.19 -6.72
N GLY A 122 9.43 7.00 -6.21
CA GLY A 122 10.43 6.14 -5.56
C GLY A 122 11.42 5.50 -6.51
N GLY A 123 11.09 5.36 -7.79
CA GLY A 123 11.99 4.90 -8.85
C GLY A 123 12.14 3.39 -8.99
N LEU A 124 11.39 2.58 -8.25
CA LEU A 124 11.48 1.12 -8.37
C LEU A 124 10.75 0.61 -9.61
N LYS A 125 11.20 -0.55 -10.11
CA LYS A 125 10.54 -1.26 -11.21
C LYS A 125 9.47 -2.19 -10.67
N TYR A 126 8.27 -2.09 -11.24
CA TYR A 126 7.13 -2.85 -10.74
C TYR A 126 7.31 -4.36 -10.84
N ASP A 127 8.02 -4.87 -11.84
CA ASP A 127 8.26 -6.32 -11.97
C ASP A 127 8.84 -6.91 -10.69
N PHE A 128 9.81 -6.23 -10.09
CA PHE A 128 10.44 -6.70 -8.85
C PHE A 128 9.54 -6.50 -7.63
N VAL A 129 8.80 -5.39 -7.59
CA VAL A 129 7.83 -5.14 -6.51
C VAL A 129 6.70 -6.18 -6.57
N HIS A 130 6.23 -6.52 -7.77
CA HIS A 130 5.22 -7.56 -7.98
C HIS A 130 5.69 -8.93 -7.47
N GLU A 131 6.94 -9.29 -7.75
CA GLU A 131 7.51 -10.53 -7.22
C GLU A 131 7.49 -10.57 -5.69
N LEU A 132 7.86 -9.45 -5.05
CA LEU A 132 7.81 -9.34 -3.58
C LEU A 132 6.39 -9.48 -3.05
N ILE A 133 5.42 -8.84 -3.69
CA ILE A 133 4.01 -8.96 -3.30
C ILE A 133 3.57 -10.42 -3.38
N GLN A 134 3.88 -11.12 -4.45
CA GLN A 134 3.56 -12.53 -4.61
C GLN A 134 4.24 -13.39 -3.54
N GLN A 135 5.52 -13.12 -3.26
CA GLN A 135 6.28 -13.87 -2.26
C GLN A 135 5.63 -13.82 -0.88
N TYR A 136 5.17 -12.64 -0.46
CA TYR A 136 4.64 -12.44 0.90
C TYR A 136 3.15 -12.67 1.04
N LEU A 137 2.36 -12.48 -0.03
CA LEU A 137 0.91 -12.48 0.06
C LEU A 137 0.21 -13.64 -0.66
N SER A 138 0.91 -14.42 -1.49
CA SER A 138 0.26 -15.49 -2.27
C SER A 138 -0.25 -16.66 -1.42
N GLU A 139 0.24 -16.81 -0.19
CA GLU A 139 -0.23 -17.86 0.72
C GLU A 139 -1.66 -17.62 1.21
N PHE A 140 -2.16 -16.38 1.17
CA PHE A 140 -3.48 -16.03 1.68
C PHE A 140 -4.55 -16.25 0.60
N LYS A 141 -5.14 -17.43 0.57
CA LYS A 141 -6.09 -17.82 -0.48
C LYS A 141 -7.50 -17.27 -0.30
N ASN A 142 -7.86 -16.91 0.94
CA ASN A 142 -9.23 -16.50 1.28
C ASN A 142 -9.42 -14.99 1.33
N ILE A 143 -8.41 -14.21 0.96
CA ILE A 143 -8.50 -12.75 0.90
C ILE A 143 -8.49 -12.27 -0.55
N THR A 144 -9.05 -11.08 -0.76
CA THR A 144 -9.02 -10.42 -2.07
C THR A 144 -7.90 -9.39 -2.08
N ILE A 145 -7.04 -9.46 -3.08
CA ILE A 145 -5.97 -8.49 -3.29
C ILE A 145 -6.11 -7.93 -4.70
N GLU A 146 -6.41 -6.64 -4.78
CA GLU A 146 -6.41 -5.90 -6.04
C GLU A 146 -5.07 -5.21 -6.20
N LEU A 147 -4.34 -5.57 -7.26
CA LEU A 147 -3.08 -4.94 -7.63
C LEU A 147 -3.36 -3.90 -8.70
N TYR A 148 -3.20 -2.64 -8.34
CA TYR A 148 -3.35 -1.54 -9.29
C TYR A 148 -2.07 -1.39 -10.09
N VAL A 149 -2.19 -1.50 -11.40
CA VAL A 149 -1.07 -1.51 -12.34
C VAL A 149 -1.31 -0.50 -13.47
N THR A 150 -0.25 -0.14 -14.18
CA THR A 150 -0.39 0.71 -15.36
C THR A 150 -0.99 -0.08 -16.51
N GLN A 151 -1.62 0.62 -17.47
CA GLN A 151 -2.14 -0.02 -18.69
C GLN A 151 -1.03 -0.72 -19.44
N GLU A 152 0.15 -0.12 -19.54
CA GLU A 152 1.30 -0.70 -20.21
C GLU A 152 1.72 -2.03 -19.56
N TRP A 153 1.84 -2.06 -18.25
CA TRP A 153 2.21 -3.28 -17.53
C TRP A 153 1.15 -4.36 -17.69
N TYR A 154 -0.12 -3.98 -17.61
CA TYR A 154 -1.25 -4.90 -17.79
C TYR A 154 -1.22 -5.54 -19.17
N ASN A 155 -1.05 -4.74 -20.24
CA ASN A 155 -1.01 -5.23 -21.60
C ASN A 155 0.14 -6.21 -21.82
N LYS A 156 1.28 -5.96 -21.18
CA LYS A 156 2.49 -6.76 -21.34
C LYS A 156 2.45 -8.07 -20.55
N HIS A 157 1.82 -8.10 -19.36
CA HIS A 157 1.94 -9.21 -18.43
C HIS A 157 0.61 -9.95 -18.18
N VAL A 158 -0.52 -9.32 -18.35
CA VAL A 158 -1.84 -9.91 -18.03
C VAL A 158 -2.63 -10.19 -19.29
N GLN A 159 -2.75 -9.21 -20.16
CA GLN A 159 -3.46 -9.34 -21.43
C GLN A 159 -2.52 -9.88 -22.50
N ARG A 160 -2.59 -11.18 -22.77
CA ARG A 160 -1.77 -11.82 -23.82
C ARG A 160 -2.65 -12.24 -24.99
#